data_b37a56445dafbfcb81f5eccfa9a3fb7e
#
_entry.id   b37a56445dafbfcb81f5eccfa9a3fb7e
#
_cell.length_a   1.000
_cell.length_b   1.000
_cell.length_c   1.000
_cell.angle_alpha   90.00
_cell.angle_beta   90.00
_cell.angle_gamma   90.00
#
_symmetry.space_group_name_H-M   'P 1'
#
loop_
_entity.id
_entity.type
_entity.pdbx_description
1 polymer ?
#
loop_
_entity_poly.entity_id
_entity_poly.type
_entity_poly.pdbx_seq_one_letter_code
_entity_poly.pdbx_strand_id
1 'polypeptide(L)'
;MKQENIPKHPNGFTLNELVVTVSILGILASTAIPRLSNVQSQTQKDINITNINVIRETFFHYYYRQHMAGNPHFPPSPIDEDHLMDEEWANTAMDATISSLAPKDLFSTSKVPLNSQNMPFYYETLYELDQDGFMRHTIILKDIDPDSPSYDLEFSYTI
;
A
#
# COMPACT_ATOMS: atom_id res chain seq x y z
N MET A 1 8.87 69.45 -33.06
CA MET A 1 8.39 68.19 -33.60
C MET A 1 8.82 67.07 -32.67
N LYS A 2 7.87 66.45 -31.93
CA LYS A 2 8.14 65.28 -31.07
C LYS A 2 7.95 64.02 -31.92
N GLN A 3 9.01 63.21 -32.09
CA GLN A 3 8.87 61.89 -32.70
C GLN A 3 8.17 60.96 -31.70
N GLU A 4 7.01 60.47 -32.07
CA GLU A 4 6.31 59.37 -31.38
C GLU A 4 7.09 58.06 -31.59
N ASN A 5 7.52 57.46 -30.48
CA ASN A 5 8.13 56.15 -30.46
C ASN A 5 7.01 55.09 -30.62
N ILE A 6 6.84 54.58 -31.81
CA ILE A 6 5.89 53.48 -32.08
C ILE A 6 6.46 52.21 -31.42
N PRO A 7 5.73 51.56 -30.50
CA PRO A 7 6.19 50.32 -29.90
C PRO A 7 6.26 49.24 -30.98
N LYS A 8 7.44 48.59 -31.14
CA LYS A 8 7.61 47.42 -31.97
C LYS A 8 6.67 46.33 -31.49
N HIS A 9 5.74 45.89 -32.30
CA HIS A 9 4.92 44.74 -32.02
C HIS A 9 5.81 43.49 -31.84
N PRO A 10 5.59 42.68 -30.79
CA PRO A 10 6.32 41.43 -30.64
C PRO A 10 6.05 40.56 -31.86
N ASN A 11 7.11 40.02 -32.46
CA ASN A 11 6.99 39.12 -33.59
C ASN A 11 6.18 37.88 -33.18
N GLY A 12 5.05 37.63 -33.85
CA GLY A 12 4.27 36.43 -33.63
C GLY A 12 5.03 35.19 -34.11
N PHE A 13 4.72 34.04 -33.52
CA PHE A 13 5.26 32.75 -33.97
C PHE A 13 4.90 32.48 -35.45
N THR A 14 5.87 32.02 -36.20
CA THR A 14 5.62 31.56 -37.59
C THR A 14 5.00 30.17 -37.55
N LEU A 15 4.18 29.86 -38.57
CA LEU A 15 3.57 28.53 -38.72
C LEU A 15 4.62 27.40 -38.74
N ASN A 16 5.76 27.65 -39.34
CA ASN A 16 6.85 26.70 -39.43
C ASN A 16 7.49 26.42 -38.06
N GLU A 17 7.70 27.43 -37.21
CA GLU A 17 8.20 27.27 -35.85
C GLU A 17 7.20 26.45 -35.03
N LEU A 18 5.92 26.66 -35.19
CA LEU A 18 4.89 25.91 -34.47
C LEU A 18 4.91 24.42 -34.89
N VAL A 19 5.00 24.12 -36.21
CA VAL A 19 5.05 22.74 -36.70
C VAL A 19 6.30 22.01 -36.17
N VAL A 20 7.46 22.66 -36.22
CA VAL A 20 8.72 22.08 -35.72
C VAL A 20 8.65 21.82 -34.22
N THR A 21 8.15 22.76 -33.44
CA THR A 21 8.05 22.61 -31.98
C THR A 21 7.09 21.48 -31.60
N VAL A 22 5.92 21.37 -32.23
CA VAL A 22 4.96 20.29 -31.98
C VAL A 22 5.53 18.94 -32.39
N SER A 23 6.28 18.87 -33.48
CA SER A 23 6.94 17.63 -33.94
C SER A 23 7.98 17.14 -32.91
N ILE A 24 8.82 18.03 -32.40
CA ILE A 24 9.83 17.70 -31.37
C ILE A 24 9.11 17.25 -30.08
N LEU A 25 8.09 17.98 -29.64
CA LEU A 25 7.31 17.61 -28.44
C LEU A 25 6.65 16.25 -28.61
N GLY A 26 6.13 15.93 -29.79
CA GLY A 26 5.54 14.61 -30.09
C GLY A 26 6.55 13.47 -29.95
N ILE A 27 7.77 13.64 -30.44
CA ILE A 27 8.84 12.64 -30.30
C ILE A 27 9.24 12.46 -28.83
N LEU A 28 9.42 13.55 -28.09
CA LEU A 28 9.77 13.51 -26.67
C LEU A 28 8.66 12.86 -25.84
N ALA A 29 7.40 13.22 -26.09
CA ALA A 29 6.26 12.62 -25.39
C ALA A 29 6.16 11.11 -25.62
N SER A 30 6.37 10.64 -26.86
CA SER A 30 6.30 9.21 -27.20
C SER A 30 7.30 8.34 -26.42
N THR A 31 8.45 8.90 -26.04
CA THR A 31 9.46 8.20 -25.26
C THR A 31 9.29 8.35 -23.74
N ALA A 32 8.69 9.44 -23.28
CA ALA A 32 8.51 9.75 -21.87
C ALA A 32 7.34 8.98 -21.22
N ILE A 33 6.22 8.84 -21.94
CA ILE A 33 5.00 8.21 -21.41
C ILE A 33 5.22 6.77 -20.94
N PRO A 34 5.84 5.84 -21.69
CA PRO A 34 6.06 4.47 -21.21
C PRO A 34 6.94 4.39 -19.96
N ARG A 35 7.94 5.27 -19.86
CA ARG A 35 8.82 5.32 -18.69
C ARG A 35 8.09 5.77 -17.43
N LEU A 36 7.22 6.77 -17.58
CA LEU A 36 6.42 7.29 -16.46
C LEU A 36 5.45 6.22 -15.93
N SER A 37 4.80 5.46 -16.81
CA SER A 37 3.90 4.36 -16.43
C SER A 37 4.63 3.28 -15.63
N ASN A 38 5.84 2.89 -16.04
CA ASN A 38 6.63 1.90 -15.31
C ASN A 38 7.04 2.40 -13.91
N VAL A 39 7.42 3.68 -13.79
CA VAL A 39 7.76 4.29 -12.49
C VAL A 39 6.54 4.32 -11.58
N GLN A 40 5.36 4.65 -12.12
CA GLN A 40 4.12 4.65 -11.35
C GLN A 40 3.79 3.26 -10.79
N SER A 41 3.82 2.23 -11.62
CA SER A 41 3.57 0.84 -11.21
C SER A 41 4.56 0.38 -10.12
N GLN A 42 5.85 0.68 -10.30
CA GLN A 42 6.86 0.35 -9.30
C GLN A 42 6.62 1.09 -7.97
N THR A 43 6.28 2.37 -8.03
CA THR A 43 5.97 3.16 -6.82
C THR A 43 4.76 2.60 -6.07
N GLN A 44 3.71 2.20 -6.78
CA GLN A 44 2.53 1.56 -6.20
C GLN A 44 2.89 0.24 -5.52
N LYS A 45 3.72 -0.59 -6.15
CA LYS A 45 4.23 -1.82 -5.57
C LYS A 45 5.03 -1.57 -4.28
N ASP A 46 5.91 -0.59 -4.28
CA ASP A 46 6.72 -0.24 -3.12
C ASP A 46 5.86 0.29 -1.96
N ILE A 47 4.79 1.05 -2.25
CA ILE A 47 3.80 1.47 -1.26
C ILE A 47 3.10 0.25 -0.64
N ASN A 48 2.66 -0.71 -1.44
CA ASN A 48 1.98 -1.92 -0.96
C ASN A 48 2.90 -2.75 -0.06
N ILE A 49 4.15 -2.97 -0.46
CA ILE A 49 5.15 -3.65 0.37
C ILE A 49 5.37 -2.90 1.68
N THR A 50 5.45 -1.57 1.65
CA THR A 50 5.60 -0.75 2.85
C THR A 50 4.40 -0.91 3.78
N ASN A 51 3.19 -0.89 3.25
CA ASN A 51 1.96 -1.06 4.04
C ASN A 51 1.87 -2.46 4.67
N ILE A 52 2.23 -3.52 3.93
CA ILE A 52 2.35 -4.88 4.48
C ILE A 52 3.38 -4.93 5.61
N ASN A 53 4.53 -4.28 5.45
CA ASN A 53 5.53 -4.23 6.51
C ASN A 53 5.02 -3.48 7.76
N VAL A 54 4.25 -2.40 7.60
CA VAL A 54 3.62 -1.69 8.72
C VAL A 54 2.64 -2.60 9.45
N ILE A 55 1.82 -3.37 8.72
CA ILE A 55 0.90 -4.35 9.31
C ILE A 55 1.70 -5.40 10.07
N ARG A 56 2.72 -6.00 9.46
CA ARG A 56 3.60 -6.97 10.08
C ARG A 56 4.17 -6.46 11.41
N GLU A 57 4.86 -5.31 11.39
CA GLU A 57 5.48 -4.74 12.59
C GLU A 57 4.46 -4.51 13.70
N THR A 58 3.27 -4.00 13.35
CA THR A 58 2.18 -3.78 14.29
C THR A 58 1.71 -5.08 14.93
N PHE A 59 1.57 -6.16 14.14
CA PHE A 59 1.14 -7.47 14.62
C PHE A 59 2.22 -8.14 15.48
N PHE A 60 3.48 -7.99 15.15
CA PHE A 60 4.58 -8.45 16.00
C PHE A 60 4.63 -7.71 17.33
N HIS A 61 4.42 -6.39 17.36
CA HIS A 61 4.30 -5.64 18.60
C HIS A 61 3.12 -6.11 19.46
N TYR A 62 1.98 -6.40 18.83
CA TYR A 62 0.84 -7.01 19.53
C TYR A 62 1.21 -8.37 20.09
N TYR A 63 1.79 -9.27 19.29
CA TYR A 63 2.21 -10.60 19.70
C TYR A 63 3.15 -10.57 20.90
N TYR A 64 4.22 -9.76 20.87
CA TYR A 64 5.15 -9.67 21.99
C TYR A 64 4.50 -9.14 23.26
N ARG A 65 3.56 -8.21 23.14
CA ARG A 65 2.79 -7.73 24.30
C ARG A 65 1.93 -8.84 24.88
N GLN A 66 1.27 -9.66 24.08
CA GLN A 66 0.50 -10.81 24.53
C GLN A 66 1.40 -11.91 25.08
N HIS A 67 2.54 -12.13 24.51
CA HIS A 67 3.54 -13.06 25.02
C HIS A 67 4.00 -12.68 26.44
N MET A 68 4.27 -11.40 26.70
CA MET A 68 4.61 -10.92 28.04
C MET A 68 3.45 -11.04 29.02
N ALA A 69 2.21 -11.02 28.54
CA ALA A 69 1.01 -11.25 29.34
C ALA A 69 0.72 -12.74 29.59
N GLY A 70 1.53 -13.66 29.02
CA GLY A 70 1.39 -15.12 29.20
C GLY A 70 0.43 -15.81 28.24
N ASN A 71 -0.08 -15.10 27.23
CA ASN A 71 -0.97 -15.66 26.23
C ASN A 71 -0.52 -15.24 24.80
N PRO A 72 0.58 -15.83 24.27
CA PRO A 72 1.12 -15.45 22.97
C PRO A 72 0.17 -15.78 21.83
N HIS A 73 -0.29 -14.77 21.12
CA HIS A 73 -1.10 -14.90 19.92
C HIS A 73 -1.00 -13.63 19.06
N PHE A 74 -1.26 -13.80 17.77
CA PHE A 74 -1.45 -12.69 16.84
C PHE A 74 -2.90 -12.19 16.87
N PRO A 75 -3.22 -11.03 16.30
CA PRO A 75 -4.61 -10.62 16.07
C PRO A 75 -5.37 -11.74 15.36
N PRO A 76 -6.66 -12.00 15.68
CA PRO A 76 -7.42 -13.06 15.01
C PRO A 76 -7.57 -12.77 13.52
N SER A 77 -7.51 -13.82 12.70
CA SER A 77 -7.82 -13.73 11.27
C SER A 77 -9.26 -13.24 11.07
N PRO A 78 -9.54 -12.58 9.94
CA PRO A 78 -10.92 -12.36 9.49
C PRO A 78 -11.67 -13.69 9.41
N ILE A 79 -12.96 -13.67 9.76
CA ILE A 79 -13.79 -14.87 9.82
C ILE A 79 -14.34 -15.23 8.43
N ASP A 80 -14.39 -14.24 7.54
CA ASP A 80 -14.92 -14.40 6.19
C ASP A 80 -14.05 -15.30 5.32
N GLU A 81 -14.66 -15.95 4.33
CA GLU A 81 -13.96 -16.86 3.41
C GLU A 81 -12.83 -16.18 2.64
N ASP A 82 -12.94 -14.87 2.42
CA ASP A 82 -11.95 -14.07 1.68
C ASP A 82 -10.76 -13.63 2.54
N HIS A 83 -10.82 -13.77 3.87
CA HIS A 83 -9.78 -13.39 4.84
C HIS A 83 -9.27 -11.96 4.66
N LEU A 84 -10.16 -11.01 4.32
CA LEU A 84 -9.82 -9.61 4.07
C LEU A 84 -9.80 -8.78 5.36
N MET A 85 -8.76 -7.97 5.54
CA MET A 85 -8.69 -6.99 6.62
C MET A 85 -9.53 -5.74 6.29
N ASP A 86 -10.80 -5.96 6.04
CA ASP A 86 -11.78 -4.93 5.68
C ASP A 86 -12.24 -4.09 6.90
N GLU A 87 -13.25 -3.26 6.68
CA GLU A 87 -13.78 -2.40 7.73
C GLU A 87 -14.54 -3.19 8.81
N GLU A 88 -15.17 -4.31 8.47
CA GLU A 88 -15.86 -5.17 9.43
C GLU A 88 -14.87 -5.81 10.39
N TRP A 89 -13.84 -6.45 9.87
CA TRP A 89 -12.76 -7.00 10.69
C TRP A 89 -12.08 -5.91 11.51
N ALA A 90 -11.77 -4.76 10.90
CA ALA A 90 -11.09 -3.65 11.57
C ALA A 90 -11.84 -3.13 12.80
N ASN A 91 -13.17 -3.24 12.84
CA ASN A 91 -14.01 -2.79 13.93
C ASN A 91 -14.34 -3.89 14.96
N THR A 92 -13.95 -5.14 14.71
CA THR A 92 -14.21 -6.26 15.62
C THR A 92 -13.32 -6.17 16.86
N ALA A 93 -13.90 -6.34 18.07
CA ALA A 93 -13.12 -6.39 19.29
C ALA A 93 -12.27 -7.67 19.35
N MET A 94 -10.96 -7.53 19.62
CA MET A 94 -10.02 -8.65 19.64
C MET A 94 -9.99 -9.41 20.96
N ASP A 95 -10.24 -8.74 22.07
CA ASP A 95 -10.20 -9.38 23.39
C ASP A 95 -11.15 -8.69 24.38
N ALA A 96 -12.14 -9.44 24.85
CA ALA A 96 -13.10 -8.97 25.84
C ALA A 96 -12.51 -8.91 27.26
N THR A 97 -11.36 -9.53 27.52
CA THR A 97 -10.73 -9.62 28.86
C THR A 97 -9.74 -8.49 29.14
N ILE A 98 -9.11 -7.90 28.11
CA ILE A 98 -8.05 -6.91 28.32
C ILE A 98 -8.50 -5.49 27.95
N SER A 99 -9.28 -5.33 26.91
CA SER A 99 -9.99 -4.11 26.49
C SER A 99 -10.74 -4.39 25.20
N SER A 100 -11.75 -3.63 24.90
CA SER A 100 -12.46 -3.64 23.62
C SER A 100 -11.59 -3.06 22.47
N LEU A 101 -10.33 -3.49 22.39
CA LEU A 101 -9.39 -3.04 21.36
C LEU A 101 -9.82 -3.66 20.03
N ALA A 102 -10.10 -2.82 19.03
CA ALA A 102 -10.35 -3.27 17.67
C ALA A 102 -9.04 -3.34 16.89
N PRO A 103 -8.92 -4.18 15.82
CA PRO A 103 -7.73 -4.23 14.99
C PRO A 103 -7.23 -2.88 14.51
N LYS A 104 -8.14 -1.97 14.13
CA LYS A 104 -7.80 -0.60 13.73
C LYS A 104 -7.04 0.19 14.81
N ASP A 105 -7.30 -0.09 16.09
CA ASP A 105 -6.70 0.66 17.19
C ASP A 105 -5.22 0.28 17.40
N LEU A 106 -4.73 -0.76 16.72
CA LEU A 106 -3.31 -1.12 16.69
C LEU A 106 -2.47 -0.16 15.87
N PHE A 107 -3.09 0.55 14.93
CA PHE A 107 -2.41 1.45 14.00
C PHE A 107 -2.48 2.90 14.49
N SER A 108 -1.37 3.63 14.37
CA SER A 108 -1.30 5.04 14.78
C SER A 108 -2.31 5.95 14.05
N THR A 109 -2.74 5.55 12.88
CA THR A 109 -3.75 6.24 12.07
C THR A 109 -5.18 5.86 12.44
N SER A 110 -5.37 4.89 13.35
CA SER A 110 -6.65 4.24 13.64
C SER A 110 -7.35 3.69 12.37
N LYS A 111 -6.55 3.31 11.38
CA LYS A 111 -7.03 2.66 10.15
C LYS A 111 -6.06 1.56 9.76
N VAL A 112 -6.59 0.43 9.31
CA VAL A 112 -5.79 -0.64 8.71
C VAL A 112 -5.25 -0.14 7.37
N PRO A 113 -3.94 -0.29 7.10
CA PRO A 113 -3.40 0.07 5.80
C PRO A 113 -4.04 -0.72 4.66
N LEU A 114 -4.35 -0.04 3.57
CA LEU A 114 -4.89 -0.61 2.33
C LEU A 114 -3.81 -0.64 1.25
N ASN A 115 -4.04 -1.39 0.18
CA ASN A 115 -3.17 -1.35 -0.99
C ASN A 115 -3.31 -0.02 -1.77
N SER A 116 -2.51 0.17 -2.81
CA SER A 116 -2.51 1.39 -3.63
C SER A 116 -3.79 1.59 -4.44
N GLN A 117 -4.67 0.58 -4.50
CA GLN A 117 -5.99 0.61 -5.13
C GLN A 117 -7.11 0.79 -4.11
N ASN A 118 -6.79 1.04 -2.82
CA ASN A 118 -7.71 1.12 -1.69
C ASN A 118 -8.43 -0.20 -1.38
N MET A 119 -7.84 -1.35 -1.72
CA MET A 119 -8.35 -2.66 -1.35
C MET A 119 -7.66 -3.18 -0.09
N PRO A 120 -8.37 -3.93 0.78
CA PRO A 120 -7.79 -4.56 1.96
C PRO A 120 -6.83 -5.69 1.57
N PHE A 121 -5.83 -5.92 2.41
CA PHE A 121 -4.95 -7.07 2.27
C PHE A 121 -5.58 -8.33 2.86
N TYR A 122 -5.21 -9.48 2.33
CA TYR A 122 -5.49 -10.78 2.91
C TYR A 122 -4.63 -10.99 4.16
N TYR A 123 -5.23 -11.57 5.18
CA TYR A 123 -4.56 -11.90 6.43
C TYR A 123 -5.05 -13.23 7.00
N GLU A 124 -4.12 -14.10 7.34
CA GLU A 124 -4.40 -15.38 7.97
C GLU A 124 -3.38 -15.66 9.07
N THR A 125 -3.85 -16.29 10.16
CA THR A 125 -2.99 -16.81 11.22
C THR A 125 -3.11 -18.31 11.32
N LEU A 126 -1.95 -19.01 11.42
CA LEU A 126 -1.87 -20.44 11.60
C LEU A 126 -1.15 -20.74 12.92
N TYR A 127 -1.65 -21.73 13.63
CA TYR A 127 -1.09 -22.23 14.87
C TYR A 127 -0.84 -23.73 14.74
N GLU A 128 0.43 -24.12 14.69
CA GLU A 128 0.84 -25.50 14.46
C GLU A 128 1.85 -25.94 15.51
N LEU A 129 1.74 -27.22 15.95
CA LEU A 129 2.76 -27.83 16.78
C LEU A 129 3.89 -28.31 15.86
N ASP A 130 5.13 -27.93 16.19
CA ASP A 130 6.29 -28.49 15.52
C ASP A 130 6.61 -29.92 16.03
N GLN A 131 7.64 -30.54 15.42
CA GLN A 131 8.05 -31.91 15.76
C GLN A 131 8.56 -32.05 17.21
N ASP A 132 8.98 -30.94 17.82
CA ASP A 132 9.47 -30.88 19.19
C ASP A 132 8.37 -30.53 20.22
N GLY A 133 7.14 -30.33 19.74
CA GLY A 133 5.96 -30.03 20.57
C GLY A 133 5.82 -28.56 20.92
N PHE A 134 6.57 -27.67 20.29
CA PHE A 134 6.42 -26.21 20.46
C PHE A 134 5.35 -25.66 19.52
N MET A 135 4.53 -24.73 20.02
CA MET A 135 3.55 -24.04 19.20
C MET A 135 4.25 -23.01 18.32
N ARG A 136 4.10 -23.19 16.99
CA ARG A 136 4.54 -22.20 15.98
C ARG A 136 3.37 -21.34 15.60
N HIS A 137 3.63 -20.05 15.56
CA HIS A 137 2.65 -19.02 15.21
C HIS A 137 3.08 -18.40 13.90
N THR A 138 2.30 -18.60 12.85
CA THR A 138 2.58 -18.08 11.51
C THR A 138 1.51 -17.08 11.11
N ILE A 139 1.94 -15.96 10.52
CA ILE A 139 1.04 -15.03 9.84
C ILE A 139 1.34 -15.02 8.34
N ILE A 140 0.29 -14.92 7.56
CA ILE A 140 0.33 -14.80 6.11
C ILE A 140 -0.35 -13.49 5.74
N LEU A 141 0.36 -12.67 4.96
CA LEU A 141 -0.12 -11.40 4.43
C LEU A 141 0.02 -11.43 2.91
N LYS A 142 -1.04 -11.11 2.17
CA LYS A 142 -1.04 -11.11 0.70
C LYS A 142 -1.76 -9.89 0.14
N ASP A 143 -1.35 -9.48 -1.04
CA ASP A 143 -2.15 -8.60 -1.89
C ASP A 143 -2.88 -9.46 -2.92
N ILE A 144 -4.20 -9.61 -2.76
CA ILE A 144 -5.03 -10.46 -3.63
C ILE A 144 -5.84 -9.67 -4.66
N ASP A 145 -5.60 -8.36 -4.77
CA ASP A 145 -6.23 -7.50 -5.76
C ASP A 145 -5.61 -7.70 -7.15
N PRO A 146 -6.34 -8.26 -8.14
CA PRO A 146 -5.80 -8.55 -9.48
C PRO A 146 -5.31 -7.30 -10.22
N ASP A 147 -5.83 -6.13 -9.89
CA ASP A 147 -5.44 -4.85 -10.51
C ASP A 147 -4.22 -4.22 -9.83
N SER A 148 -3.75 -4.81 -8.74
CA SER A 148 -2.58 -4.33 -8.00
C SER A 148 -1.27 -4.78 -8.64
N PRO A 149 -0.25 -3.90 -8.73
CA PRO A 149 1.09 -4.30 -9.19
C PRO A 149 1.83 -5.24 -8.25
N SER A 150 1.30 -5.47 -7.05
CA SER A 150 1.77 -6.45 -6.07
C SER A 150 0.85 -7.66 -5.93
N TYR A 151 -0.04 -7.88 -6.91
CA TYR A 151 -0.91 -9.05 -6.93
C TYR A 151 -0.13 -10.33 -6.68
N ASP A 152 -0.69 -11.20 -5.85
CA ASP A 152 -0.14 -12.52 -5.47
C ASP A 152 1.21 -12.47 -4.71
N LEU A 153 1.65 -11.28 -4.29
CA LEU A 153 2.83 -11.16 -3.45
C LEU A 153 2.48 -11.61 -2.02
N GLU A 154 3.06 -12.73 -1.61
CA GLU A 154 2.84 -13.33 -0.30
C GLU A 154 4.02 -13.11 0.64
N PHE A 155 3.72 -12.74 1.87
CA PHE A 155 4.65 -12.67 2.98
C PHE A 155 4.19 -13.61 4.08
N SER A 156 5.02 -14.60 4.41
CA SER A 156 4.79 -15.52 5.51
C SER A 156 5.87 -15.34 6.57
N TYR A 157 5.45 -15.25 7.84
CA TYR A 157 6.33 -15.05 8.97
C TYR A 157 5.95 -16.01 10.10
N THR A 158 6.93 -16.75 10.60
CA THR A 158 6.76 -17.75 11.68
C THR A 158 7.62 -17.39 12.89
N ILE A 159 7.05 -17.55 14.08
CA ILE A 159 7.72 -17.44 15.39
C ILE A 159 7.60 -18.75 16.13
#